data_33f017d18d1d06a918f025f8ef6e3754
#
_entry.id   33f017d18d1d06a918f025f8ef6e3754
#
_cell.length_a   1.000
_cell.length_b   1.000
_cell.length_c   1.000
_cell.angle_alpha   90.00
_cell.angle_beta   90.00
_cell.angle_gamma   90.00
#
_symmetry.space_group_name_H-M   'P 1'
#
loop_
_entity.id
_entity.type
_entity.pdbx_description
1 polymer ?
#
loop_
_entity_poly.entity_id
_entity_poly.type
_entity_poly.pdbx_seq_one_letter_code
_entity_poly.pdbx_strand_id
1 'polypeptide(L)'
;MITLLQANEVVEKTSGVIEAVSGGNIDSLVKQLMTMGVEVGKSILLAIAIYVAGKFIIKISNRLVRQMLERKGVDATIQSFVKSFVNILLNVLLIITVISALGVNTTSFAALLASVGVAAGMALSGNLQNLAGGLIILLFKPFKVGDFIEAQGIMGKVKEIQIIHTILLTMDNKEVYLPNGSLSSGSISNYNKTGTRRVDFTVSVEYGTDAEKVMSALKDIADSDERVLKDPEPFYALSALADSSVNFTFRVWVKDTDYWDVFFELNKKIYENFNRQGIKFPFPQLQIHQ
;
A
#
# COMPACT_ATOMS: atom_id res chain seq x y z
N MET A 1 21.76 11.28 33.48
CA MET A 1 22.31 12.53 34.04
C MET A 1 21.29 13.30 34.88
N ILE A 2 20.07 13.55 34.43
CA ILE A 2 19.01 14.24 35.20
C ILE A 2 18.59 13.48 36.46
N THR A 3 18.53 12.14 36.42
CA THR A 3 18.16 11.26 37.54
C THR A 3 19.17 11.28 38.68
N LEU A 4 20.48 11.42 38.40
CA LEU A 4 21.53 11.53 39.38
C LEU A 4 21.50 12.91 40.08
N LEU A 5 21.13 13.96 39.37
CA LEU A 5 20.99 15.32 39.94
C LEU A 5 19.81 15.40 40.92
N GLN A 6 18.65 14.77 40.56
CA GLN A 6 17.47 14.72 41.44
C GLN A 6 17.73 13.83 42.68
N ALA A 7 18.43 12.68 42.50
CA ALA A 7 18.78 11.83 43.62
C ALA A 7 19.77 12.55 44.58
N ASN A 8 20.71 13.28 44.04
CA ASN A 8 21.65 14.09 44.85
C ASN A 8 20.93 15.23 45.61
N GLU A 9 19.97 15.89 44.96
CA GLU A 9 19.20 16.94 45.59
C GLU A 9 18.33 16.43 46.76
N VAL A 10 17.71 15.22 46.59
CA VAL A 10 16.95 14.57 47.67
C VAL A 10 17.90 14.11 48.79
N VAL A 11 19.06 13.60 48.48
CA VAL A 11 20.08 13.19 49.47
C VAL A 11 20.61 14.39 50.21
N GLU A 12 20.91 15.50 49.55
CA GLU A 12 21.39 16.75 50.13
C GLU A 12 20.35 17.40 51.08
N LYS A 13 19.06 17.43 50.65
CA LYS A 13 17.94 17.88 51.49
C LYS A 13 17.74 16.97 52.72
N THR A 14 17.88 15.66 52.56
CA THR A 14 17.71 14.70 53.67
C THR A 14 18.88 14.73 54.64
N SER A 15 20.12 14.87 54.14
CA SER A 15 21.31 15.03 55.01
C SER A 15 21.29 16.31 55.82
N GLY A 16 20.82 17.42 55.20
CA GLY A 16 20.63 18.69 55.91
C GLY A 16 19.60 18.59 57.06
N VAL A 17 18.49 17.85 56.88
CA VAL A 17 17.50 17.59 57.94
C VAL A 17 18.12 16.74 59.07
N ILE A 18 18.90 15.70 58.73
CA ILE A 18 19.54 14.83 59.68
C ILE A 18 20.60 15.60 60.50
N GLU A 19 21.36 16.50 59.88
CA GLU A 19 22.39 17.32 60.52
C GLU A 19 21.75 18.37 61.43
N ALA A 20 20.62 18.96 61.04
CA ALA A 20 19.86 19.91 61.88
C ALA A 20 19.21 19.23 63.09
N VAL A 21 18.76 17.97 62.93
CA VAL A 21 18.23 17.13 64.04
C VAL A 21 19.35 16.78 65.01
N SER A 22 20.52 16.37 64.54
CA SER A 22 21.66 15.96 65.38
C SER A 22 22.34 17.16 66.08
N GLY A 23 22.25 18.36 65.46
CA GLY A 23 22.85 19.56 65.99
C GLY A 23 21.95 20.36 66.96
N GLY A 24 20.72 19.92 67.23
CA GLY A 24 19.80 20.58 68.19
C GLY A 24 19.28 21.96 67.73
N ASN A 25 19.45 22.35 66.47
CA ASN A 25 19.12 23.68 65.96
C ASN A 25 17.66 23.69 65.39
N ILE A 26 16.68 23.93 66.30
CA ILE A 26 15.27 23.90 66.00
C ILE A 26 14.88 24.95 64.93
N ASP A 27 15.54 26.13 64.90
CA ASP A 27 15.23 27.17 63.92
C ASP A 27 15.59 26.78 62.47
N SER A 28 16.69 26.05 62.29
CA SER A 28 17.09 25.54 60.96
C SER A 28 16.14 24.44 60.47
N LEU A 29 15.68 23.56 61.35
CA LEU A 29 14.67 22.55 61.06
C LEU A 29 13.36 23.13 60.62
N VAL A 30 12.84 24.12 61.38
CA VAL A 30 11.59 24.81 61.04
C VAL A 30 11.71 25.52 59.71
N LYS A 31 12.84 26.17 59.41
CA LYS A 31 13.05 26.83 58.12
C LYS A 31 13.14 25.86 56.93
N GLN A 32 13.75 24.69 57.12
CA GLN A 32 13.83 23.64 56.09
C GLN A 32 12.44 23.00 55.85
N LEU A 33 11.69 22.72 56.89
CA LEU A 33 10.30 22.21 56.76
C LEU A 33 9.39 23.21 56.09
N MET A 34 9.52 24.52 56.42
CA MET A 34 8.78 25.57 55.72
C MET A 34 9.13 25.66 54.23
N THR A 35 10.42 25.63 53.87
CA THR A 35 10.84 25.65 52.45
C THR A 35 10.36 24.41 51.68
N MET A 36 10.46 23.22 52.26
CA MET A 36 9.91 21.98 51.67
C MET A 36 8.38 22.10 51.51
N GLY A 37 7.67 22.59 52.52
CA GLY A 37 6.22 22.78 52.46
C GLY A 37 5.81 23.74 51.33
N VAL A 38 6.55 24.85 51.17
CA VAL A 38 6.31 25.83 50.09
C VAL A 38 6.61 25.21 48.70
N GLU A 39 7.70 24.45 48.56
CA GLU A 39 8.03 23.76 47.28
C GLU A 39 6.96 22.72 46.90
N VAL A 40 6.54 21.88 47.85
CA VAL A 40 5.46 20.89 47.62
C VAL A 40 4.13 21.65 47.31
N GLY A 41 3.84 22.71 48.03
CA GLY A 41 2.66 23.52 47.75
C GLY A 41 2.67 24.11 46.32
N LYS A 42 3.80 24.64 45.87
CA LYS A 42 3.98 25.13 44.49
C LYS A 42 3.79 24.03 43.45
N SER A 43 4.37 22.84 43.69
CA SER A 43 4.23 21.70 42.79
C SER A 43 2.79 21.22 42.69
N ILE A 44 2.05 21.19 43.79
CA ILE A 44 0.61 20.85 43.82
C ILE A 44 -0.21 21.89 43.05
N LEU A 45 0.01 23.20 43.31
CA LEU A 45 -0.69 24.25 42.57
C LEU A 45 -0.42 24.18 41.05
N LEU A 46 0.83 23.94 40.67
CA LEU A 46 1.22 23.74 39.26
C LEU A 46 0.52 22.51 38.66
N ALA A 47 0.49 21.39 39.38
CA ALA A 47 -0.17 20.18 38.93
C ALA A 47 -1.69 20.37 38.74
N ILE A 48 -2.34 21.12 39.66
CA ILE A 48 -3.75 21.46 39.52
C ILE A 48 -3.96 22.36 38.29
N ALA A 49 -3.13 23.39 38.11
CA ALA A 49 -3.22 24.28 36.95
C ALA A 49 -3.06 23.51 35.63
N ILE A 50 -2.07 22.60 35.53
CA ILE A 50 -1.86 21.73 34.38
C ILE A 50 -3.07 20.81 34.17
N TYR A 51 -3.63 20.22 35.21
CA TYR A 51 -4.79 19.35 35.10
C TYR A 51 -6.01 20.11 34.56
N VAL A 52 -6.32 21.29 35.09
CA VAL A 52 -7.45 22.12 34.65
C VAL A 52 -7.26 22.58 33.21
N ALA A 53 -6.06 23.08 32.85
CA ALA A 53 -5.72 23.48 31.49
C ALA A 53 -5.78 22.30 30.53
N GLY A 54 -5.24 21.16 30.94
CA GLY A 54 -5.25 19.92 30.11
C GLY A 54 -6.67 19.41 29.87
N LYS A 55 -7.54 19.39 30.88
CA LYS A 55 -8.96 19.03 30.71
C LYS A 55 -9.68 19.99 29.76
N PHE A 56 -9.36 21.28 29.81
CA PHE A 56 -9.90 22.25 28.87
C PHE A 56 -9.43 21.98 27.42
N ILE A 57 -8.13 21.70 27.23
CA ILE A 57 -7.57 21.34 25.94
C ILE A 57 -8.21 20.04 25.39
N ILE A 58 -8.35 19.00 26.23
CA ILE A 58 -9.01 17.74 25.85
C ILE A 58 -10.46 17.99 25.40
N LYS A 59 -11.20 18.87 26.13
CA LYS A 59 -12.58 19.23 25.76
C LYS A 59 -12.64 19.92 24.39
N ILE A 60 -11.72 20.84 24.12
CA ILE A 60 -11.63 21.53 22.82
C ILE A 60 -11.27 20.51 21.70
N SER A 61 -10.24 19.69 21.92
CA SER A 61 -9.81 18.68 20.96
C SER A 61 -10.94 17.70 20.60
N ASN A 62 -11.66 17.20 21.61
CA ASN A 62 -12.81 16.32 21.39
C ASN A 62 -13.95 17.00 20.62
N ARG A 63 -14.18 18.32 20.87
CA ARG A 63 -15.17 19.10 20.11
C ARG A 63 -14.74 19.27 18.65
N LEU A 64 -13.48 19.60 18.40
CA LEU A 64 -12.95 19.75 17.05
C LEU A 64 -12.99 18.44 16.26
N VAL A 65 -12.52 17.35 16.86
CA VAL A 65 -12.57 16.00 16.24
C VAL A 65 -14.01 15.64 15.88
N ARG A 66 -14.94 15.84 16.81
CA ARG A 66 -16.37 15.57 16.56
C ARG A 66 -16.91 16.41 15.40
N GLN A 67 -16.67 17.71 15.38
CA GLN A 67 -17.14 18.61 14.32
C GLN A 67 -16.55 18.24 12.95
N MET A 68 -15.27 17.84 12.90
CA MET A 68 -14.62 17.40 11.66
C MET A 68 -15.25 16.12 11.11
N LEU A 69 -15.54 15.16 11.98
CA LEU A 69 -16.13 13.88 11.58
C LEU A 69 -17.60 14.03 11.15
N GLU A 70 -18.39 14.83 11.88
CA GLU A 70 -19.78 15.14 11.54
C GLU A 70 -19.90 15.86 10.19
N ARG A 71 -19.02 16.85 9.92
CA ARG A 71 -19.01 17.58 8.64
C ARG A 71 -18.67 16.70 7.44
N LYS A 72 -17.91 15.65 7.65
CA LYS A 72 -17.52 14.68 6.58
C LYS A 72 -18.52 13.54 6.42
N GLY A 73 -19.61 13.51 7.17
CA GLY A 73 -20.62 12.46 7.10
C GLY A 73 -20.09 11.07 7.48
N VAL A 74 -19.07 11.01 8.35
CA VAL A 74 -18.47 9.74 8.80
C VAL A 74 -19.49 8.97 9.65
N ASP A 75 -19.52 7.63 9.49
CA ASP A 75 -20.40 6.74 10.26
C ASP A 75 -20.28 6.96 11.78
N ALA A 76 -21.42 6.86 12.49
CA ALA A 76 -21.49 7.13 13.93
C ALA A 76 -20.58 6.20 14.76
N THR A 77 -20.40 4.97 14.31
CA THR A 77 -19.53 3.96 14.96
C THR A 77 -18.08 4.40 14.89
N ILE A 78 -17.63 4.84 13.72
CA ILE A 78 -16.26 5.34 13.49
C ILE A 78 -16.04 6.62 14.30
N GLN A 79 -17.02 7.55 14.33
CA GLN A 79 -16.94 8.76 15.15
C GLN A 79 -16.74 8.42 16.63
N SER A 80 -17.50 7.46 17.16
CA SER A 80 -17.41 7.03 18.57
C SER A 80 -16.04 6.41 18.87
N PHE A 81 -15.55 5.56 17.98
CA PHE A 81 -14.23 4.93 18.12
C PHE A 81 -13.09 5.96 18.13
N VAL A 82 -13.04 6.86 17.14
CA VAL A 82 -12.00 7.89 17.03
C VAL A 82 -12.01 8.81 18.24
N LYS A 83 -13.20 9.26 18.66
CA LYS A 83 -13.37 10.08 19.87
C LYS A 83 -12.85 9.38 21.11
N SER A 84 -13.21 8.12 21.32
CA SER A 84 -12.76 7.34 22.48
C SER A 84 -11.25 7.15 22.47
N PHE A 85 -10.66 6.82 21.33
CA PHE A 85 -9.23 6.64 21.17
C PHE A 85 -8.45 7.93 21.48
N VAL A 86 -8.83 9.05 20.85
CA VAL A 86 -8.21 10.37 21.11
C VAL A 86 -8.35 10.78 22.57
N ASN A 87 -9.53 10.56 23.15
CA ASN A 87 -9.78 10.91 24.56
C ASN A 87 -8.92 10.09 25.53
N ILE A 88 -8.77 8.78 25.29
CA ILE A 88 -7.90 7.90 26.11
C ILE A 88 -6.45 8.36 25.99
N LEU A 89 -5.94 8.57 24.76
CA LEU A 89 -4.57 9.00 24.51
C LEU A 89 -4.23 10.32 25.21
N LEU A 90 -5.09 11.32 25.04
CA LEU A 90 -4.90 12.65 25.66
C LEU A 90 -4.99 12.60 27.18
N ASN A 91 -5.88 11.77 27.77
CA ASN A 91 -5.96 11.61 29.22
C ASN A 91 -4.71 10.91 29.79
N VAL A 92 -4.17 9.90 29.11
CA VAL A 92 -2.92 9.24 29.53
C VAL A 92 -1.76 10.26 29.53
N LEU A 93 -1.61 11.05 28.46
CA LEU A 93 -0.60 12.10 28.39
C LEU A 93 -0.78 13.16 29.50
N LEU A 94 -2.02 13.58 29.76
CA LEU A 94 -2.32 14.53 30.84
C LEU A 94 -1.93 13.98 32.20
N ILE A 95 -2.27 12.72 32.52
CA ILE A 95 -1.93 12.10 33.79
C ILE A 95 -0.42 12.07 34.01
N ILE A 96 0.34 11.68 32.97
CA ILE A 96 1.81 11.63 33.07
C ILE A 96 2.40 13.03 33.27
N THR A 97 1.87 14.04 32.58
CA THR A 97 2.30 15.44 32.74
C THR A 97 2.03 15.96 34.14
N VAL A 98 0.85 15.63 34.70
CA VAL A 98 0.48 16.02 36.09
C VAL A 98 1.40 15.31 37.10
N ILE A 99 1.67 14.02 36.94
CA ILE A 99 2.59 13.27 37.81
C ILE A 99 4.00 13.85 37.75
N SER A 100 4.47 14.22 36.54
CA SER A 100 5.74 14.90 36.35
C SER A 100 5.82 16.26 37.06
N ALA A 101 4.73 17.05 37.05
CA ALA A 101 4.64 18.34 37.73
C ALA A 101 4.70 18.22 39.26
N LEU A 102 4.31 17.05 39.80
CA LEU A 102 4.45 16.76 41.24
C LEU A 102 5.88 16.34 41.63
N GLY A 103 6.84 16.33 40.68
CA GLY A 103 8.23 15.99 40.96
C GLY A 103 8.52 14.48 40.86
N VAL A 104 7.55 13.64 40.47
CA VAL A 104 7.75 12.21 40.28
C VAL A 104 8.48 11.95 38.96
N ASN A 105 9.53 11.13 39.01
CA ASN A 105 10.27 10.75 37.82
C ASN A 105 9.40 9.92 36.87
N THR A 106 9.06 10.52 35.73
CA THR A 106 8.19 9.89 34.72
C THR A 106 8.97 9.18 33.59
N THR A 107 10.30 9.09 33.67
CA THR A 107 11.16 8.48 32.64
C THR A 107 10.76 7.02 32.34
N SER A 108 10.47 6.25 33.39
CA SER A 108 10.03 4.85 33.23
C SER A 108 8.67 4.73 32.54
N PHE A 109 7.73 5.66 32.83
CA PHE A 109 6.46 5.71 32.13
C PHE A 109 6.61 6.12 30.68
N ALA A 110 7.51 7.09 30.40
CA ALA A 110 7.82 7.48 29.03
C ALA A 110 8.43 6.33 28.22
N ALA A 111 9.36 5.56 28.84
CA ALA A 111 9.94 4.36 28.22
C ALA A 111 8.87 3.27 27.96
N LEU A 112 7.96 3.06 28.90
CA LEU A 112 6.86 2.12 28.72
C LEU A 112 5.93 2.55 27.58
N LEU A 113 5.55 3.82 27.53
CA LEU A 113 4.72 4.35 26.43
C LEU A 113 5.42 4.26 25.07
N ALA A 114 6.74 4.51 25.03
CA ALA A 114 7.51 4.35 23.81
C ALA A 114 7.50 2.90 23.33
N SER A 115 7.65 1.94 24.25
CA SER A 115 7.59 0.50 23.93
C SER A 115 6.21 0.08 23.42
N VAL A 116 5.14 0.56 24.06
CA VAL A 116 3.75 0.34 23.58
C VAL A 116 3.54 0.99 22.21
N GLY A 117 4.08 2.21 22.01
CA GLY A 117 4.00 2.91 20.72
C GLY A 117 4.71 2.14 19.58
N VAL A 118 5.89 1.59 19.86
CA VAL A 118 6.62 0.74 18.89
C VAL A 118 5.81 -0.52 18.58
N ALA A 119 5.29 -1.21 19.59
CA ALA A 119 4.49 -2.42 19.40
C ALA A 119 3.22 -2.13 18.57
N ALA A 120 2.50 -1.05 18.89
CA ALA A 120 1.33 -0.62 18.14
C ALA A 120 1.68 -0.21 16.70
N GLY A 121 2.79 0.50 16.51
CA GLY A 121 3.30 0.87 15.18
C GLY A 121 3.64 -0.34 14.32
N MET A 122 4.29 -1.36 14.89
CA MET A 122 4.57 -2.62 14.21
C MET A 122 3.27 -3.38 13.85
N ALA A 123 2.29 -3.41 14.76
CA ALA A 123 1.00 -4.05 14.50
C ALA A 123 0.22 -3.36 13.36
N LEU A 124 0.35 -2.05 13.21
CA LEU A 124 -0.33 -1.25 12.18
C LEU A 124 0.51 -1.06 10.90
N SER A 125 1.76 -1.54 10.85
CA SER A 125 2.70 -1.28 9.76
C SER A 125 2.17 -1.67 8.39
N GLY A 126 1.48 -2.81 8.26
CA GLY A 126 0.86 -3.27 7.01
C GLY A 126 -0.22 -2.32 6.48
N ASN A 127 -1.05 -1.78 7.37
CA ASN A 127 -2.08 -0.80 6.99
C ASN A 127 -1.48 0.54 6.59
N LEU A 128 -0.42 0.99 7.27
CA LEU A 128 0.33 2.18 6.89
C LEU A 128 1.02 2.00 5.52
N GLN A 129 1.57 0.82 5.26
CA GLN A 129 2.15 0.48 3.95
C GLN A 129 1.11 0.57 2.84
N ASN A 130 -0.10 0.07 3.08
CA ASN A 130 -1.20 0.17 2.11
C ASN A 130 -1.65 1.62 1.89
N LEU A 131 -1.74 2.42 2.93
CA LEU A 131 -2.03 3.85 2.83
C LEU A 131 -0.96 4.59 2.00
N ALA A 132 0.31 4.37 2.31
CA ALA A 132 1.43 4.94 1.56
C ALA A 132 1.42 4.46 0.10
N GLY A 133 1.17 3.16 -0.14
CA GLY A 133 1.02 2.58 -1.47
C GLY A 133 -0.09 3.23 -2.28
N GLY A 134 -1.25 3.46 -1.67
CA GLY A 134 -2.36 4.18 -2.30
C GLY A 134 -1.99 5.60 -2.72
N LEU A 135 -1.29 6.33 -1.85
CA LEU A 135 -0.79 7.67 -2.16
C LEU A 135 0.23 7.66 -3.33
N ILE A 136 1.15 6.69 -3.34
CA ILE A 136 2.12 6.49 -4.42
C ILE A 136 1.40 6.24 -5.75
N ILE A 137 0.40 5.34 -5.76
CA ILE A 137 -0.39 5.04 -6.96
C ILE A 137 -1.09 6.29 -7.49
N LEU A 138 -1.69 7.09 -6.61
CA LEU A 138 -2.40 8.32 -7.00
C LEU A 138 -1.47 9.43 -7.52
N LEU A 139 -0.25 9.53 -6.98
CA LEU A 139 0.74 10.54 -7.40
C LEU A 139 1.43 10.16 -8.72
N PHE A 140 1.98 8.95 -8.81
CA PHE A 140 2.78 8.51 -9.96
C PHE A 140 1.95 7.88 -11.07
N LYS A 141 0.72 7.44 -10.77
CA LYS A 141 -0.24 6.90 -11.73
C LYS A 141 0.36 5.82 -12.63
N PRO A 142 0.92 4.73 -12.07
CA PRO A 142 1.36 3.60 -12.88
C PRO A 142 0.19 3.00 -13.69
N PHE A 143 -1.02 3.10 -13.16
CA PHE A 143 -2.29 2.80 -13.81
C PHE A 143 -3.37 3.79 -13.34
N LYS A 144 -4.51 3.83 -14.03
CA LYS A 144 -5.66 4.68 -13.74
C LYS A 144 -6.92 3.82 -13.63
N VAL A 145 -7.97 4.39 -13.05
CA VAL A 145 -9.32 3.78 -13.13
C VAL A 145 -9.72 3.63 -14.58
N GLY A 146 -10.15 2.44 -14.95
CA GLY A 146 -10.49 2.07 -16.32
C GLY A 146 -9.41 1.28 -17.07
N ASP A 147 -8.14 1.34 -16.64
CA ASP A 147 -7.07 0.54 -17.24
C ASP A 147 -7.28 -0.97 -16.96
N PHE A 148 -6.88 -1.80 -17.91
CA PHE A 148 -6.78 -3.24 -17.73
C PHE A 148 -5.35 -3.59 -17.32
N ILE A 149 -5.21 -4.16 -16.13
CA ILE A 149 -3.92 -4.47 -15.56
C ILE A 149 -3.83 -5.94 -15.12
N GLU A 150 -2.59 -6.42 -15.02
CA GLU A 150 -2.26 -7.67 -14.36
C GLU A 150 -1.32 -7.37 -13.21
N ALA A 151 -1.68 -7.82 -12.02
CA ALA A 151 -0.89 -7.69 -10.81
C ALA A 151 -1.17 -8.88 -9.88
N GLN A 152 -0.12 -9.41 -9.24
CA GLN A 152 -0.22 -10.53 -8.30
C GLN A 152 -0.93 -11.77 -8.91
N GLY A 153 -0.77 -12.01 -10.21
CA GLY A 153 -1.41 -13.12 -10.92
C GLY A 153 -2.90 -12.92 -11.22
N ILE A 154 -3.44 -11.73 -10.97
CA ILE A 154 -4.83 -11.39 -11.23
C ILE A 154 -4.91 -10.37 -12.34
N MET A 155 -5.73 -10.66 -13.35
CA MET A 155 -6.03 -9.77 -14.46
C MET A 155 -7.42 -9.15 -14.28
N GLY A 156 -7.53 -7.84 -14.52
CA GLY A 156 -8.82 -7.17 -14.46
C GLY A 156 -8.75 -5.68 -14.79
N LYS A 157 -9.93 -5.10 -14.99
CA LYS A 157 -10.09 -3.67 -15.18
C LYS A 157 -10.10 -2.97 -13.83
N VAL A 158 -9.31 -1.91 -13.67
CA VAL A 158 -9.31 -1.09 -12.45
C VAL A 158 -10.66 -0.41 -12.32
N LYS A 159 -11.45 -0.84 -11.34
CA LYS A 159 -12.76 -0.27 -11.03
C LYS A 159 -12.63 0.98 -10.16
N GLU A 160 -11.82 0.90 -9.11
CA GLU A 160 -11.66 1.96 -8.12
C GLU A 160 -10.32 1.85 -7.41
N ILE A 161 -9.74 2.99 -7.04
CA ILE A 161 -8.55 3.09 -6.20
C ILE A 161 -8.99 3.70 -4.87
N GLN A 162 -9.06 2.87 -3.83
CA GLN A 162 -9.41 3.28 -2.47
C GLN A 162 -8.15 3.58 -1.64
N ILE A 163 -8.33 4.01 -0.40
CA ILE A 163 -7.22 4.44 0.48
C ILE A 163 -6.19 3.33 0.72
N ILE A 164 -6.65 2.09 0.96
CA ILE A 164 -5.78 0.95 1.31
C ILE A 164 -5.84 -0.19 0.30
N HIS A 165 -6.83 -0.21 -0.61
CA HIS A 165 -7.02 -1.23 -1.63
C HIS A 165 -7.31 -0.60 -2.98
N THR A 166 -6.91 -1.29 -4.05
CA THR A 166 -7.40 -1.08 -5.41
C THR A 166 -8.33 -2.23 -5.77
N ILE A 167 -9.49 -1.91 -6.34
CA ILE A 167 -10.50 -2.90 -6.74
C ILE A 167 -10.35 -3.16 -8.23
N LEU A 168 -10.13 -4.43 -8.58
CA LEU A 168 -10.15 -4.91 -9.97
C LEU A 168 -11.47 -5.63 -10.24
N LEU A 169 -12.01 -5.41 -11.42
CA LEU A 169 -13.11 -6.19 -11.99
C LEU A 169 -12.52 -7.17 -13.02
N THR A 170 -12.60 -8.46 -12.73
CA THR A 170 -12.12 -9.51 -13.63
C THR A 170 -13.04 -9.69 -14.83
N MET A 171 -12.58 -10.42 -15.87
CA MET A 171 -13.37 -10.66 -17.09
C MET A 171 -14.64 -11.50 -16.83
N ASP A 172 -14.64 -12.31 -15.76
CA ASP A 172 -15.78 -13.07 -15.28
C ASP A 172 -16.63 -12.33 -14.22
N ASN A 173 -16.47 -10.99 -14.17
CA ASN A 173 -17.25 -10.05 -13.34
C ASN A 173 -17.10 -10.22 -11.82
N LYS A 174 -15.93 -10.66 -11.34
CA LYS A 174 -15.60 -10.69 -9.91
C LYS A 174 -14.87 -9.44 -9.50
N GLU A 175 -15.18 -8.92 -8.32
CA GLU A 175 -14.41 -7.86 -7.70
C GLU A 175 -13.29 -8.44 -6.84
N VAL A 176 -12.06 -8.03 -7.13
CA VAL A 176 -10.87 -8.45 -6.38
C VAL A 176 -10.24 -7.23 -5.73
N TYR A 177 -10.05 -7.31 -4.40
CA TYR A 177 -9.48 -6.25 -3.59
C TYR A 177 -7.98 -6.51 -3.42
N LEU A 178 -7.16 -5.71 -4.06
CA LEU A 178 -5.69 -5.82 -3.97
C LEU A 178 -5.13 -4.75 -3.03
N PRO A 179 -4.30 -5.13 -2.04
CA PRO A 179 -3.66 -4.16 -1.13
C PRO A 179 -2.75 -3.20 -1.89
N ASN A 180 -2.91 -1.90 -1.68
CA ASN A 180 -2.13 -0.87 -2.39
C ASN A 180 -0.63 -0.95 -2.13
N GLY A 181 -0.22 -1.37 -0.93
CA GLY A 181 1.19 -1.55 -0.59
C GLY A 181 1.88 -2.56 -1.49
N SER A 182 1.24 -3.70 -1.72
CA SER A 182 1.75 -4.74 -2.62
C SER A 182 1.72 -4.31 -4.09
N LEU A 183 0.72 -3.53 -4.50
CA LEU A 183 0.65 -2.98 -5.85
C LEU A 183 1.76 -1.95 -6.09
N SER A 184 1.99 -1.04 -5.15
CA SER A 184 2.98 0.04 -5.32
C SER A 184 4.43 -0.46 -5.33
N SER A 185 4.71 -1.62 -4.71
CA SER A 185 6.04 -2.22 -4.61
C SER A 185 6.26 -3.42 -5.53
N GLY A 186 5.19 -3.98 -6.11
CA GLY A 186 5.23 -5.16 -6.97
C GLY A 186 5.29 -4.84 -8.47
N SER A 187 5.39 -5.89 -9.28
CA SER A 187 5.29 -5.78 -10.73
C SER A 187 3.83 -5.60 -11.15
N ILE A 188 3.60 -4.67 -12.06
CA ILE A 188 2.30 -4.40 -12.67
C ILE A 188 2.47 -4.37 -14.18
N SER A 189 1.68 -5.19 -14.89
CA SER A 189 1.55 -5.08 -16.34
C SER A 189 0.32 -4.24 -16.66
N ASN A 190 0.51 -3.04 -17.23
CA ASN A 190 -0.58 -2.19 -17.67
C ASN A 190 -0.75 -2.33 -19.18
N TYR A 191 -1.86 -2.87 -19.61
CA TYR A 191 -2.15 -3.19 -21.01
C TYR A 191 -2.66 -2.01 -21.83
N ASN A 192 -3.04 -0.90 -21.20
CA ASN A 192 -3.58 0.28 -21.89
C ASN A 192 -2.60 1.47 -21.96
N LYS A 193 -1.56 1.46 -21.12
CA LYS A 193 -0.69 2.65 -20.97
C LYS A 193 0.05 3.06 -22.24
N THR A 194 0.42 2.10 -23.08
CA THR A 194 1.13 2.32 -24.34
C THR A 194 0.21 2.61 -25.53
N GLY A 195 -1.09 2.31 -25.39
CA GLY A 195 -2.10 2.50 -26.42
C GLY A 195 -2.04 1.51 -27.58
N THR A 196 -0.99 0.69 -27.67
CA THR A 196 -0.84 -0.36 -28.69
C THR A 196 -0.38 -1.66 -28.06
N ARG A 197 -0.81 -2.78 -28.64
CA ARG A 197 -0.44 -4.13 -28.20
C ARG A 197 -0.03 -4.99 -29.38
N ARG A 198 0.91 -5.91 -29.14
CA ARG A 198 1.28 -6.92 -30.11
C ARG A 198 0.43 -8.18 -29.91
N VAL A 199 -0.19 -8.62 -30.98
CA VAL A 199 -0.89 -9.91 -31.05
C VAL A 199 0.05 -10.92 -31.65
N ASP A 200 0.33 -12.01 -30.95
CA ASP A 200 1.27 -13.05 -31.35
C ASP A 200 0.49 -14.32 -31.69
N PHE A 201 0.79 -14.89 -32.88
CA PHE A 201 0.25 -16.16 -33.31
C PHE A 201 1.39 -17.15 -33.60
N THR A 202 1.17 -18.39 -33.26
CA THR A 202 1.99 -19.51 -33.74
C THR A 202 1.13 -20.32 -34.69
N VAL A 203 1.51 -20.34 -35.96
CA VAL A 203 0.78 -21.01 -37.03
C VAL A 203 1.58 -22.24 -37.49
N SER A 204 1.00 -23.42 -37.32
CA SER A 204 1.66 -24.70 -37.66
C SER A 204 1.14 -25.24 -38.97
N VAL A 205 2.04 -25.70 -39.84
CA VAL A 205 1.71 -26.32 -41.12
C VAL A 205 2.40 -27.69 -41.27
N GLU A 206 1.90 -28.54 -42.19
CA GLU A 206 2.46 -29.83 -42.50
C GLU A 206 3.86 -29.67 -43.12
N TYR A 207 4.76 -30.61 -42.84
CA TYR A 207 6.04 -30.69 -43.52
C TYR A 207 5.88 -30.85 -45.05
N GLY A 208 6.76 -30.20 -45.83
CA GLY A 208 6.66 -30.12 -47.28
C GLY A 208 5.80 -28.96 -47.80
N THR A 209 5.17 -28.18 -46.92
CA THR A 209 4.49 -26.95 -47.31
C THR A 209 5.52 -25.90 -47.69
N ASP A 210 5.30 -25.18 -48.79
CA ASP A 210 6.16 -24.10 -49.25
C ASP A 210 6.11 -22.93 -48.25
N ALA A 211 7.26 -22.58 -47.69
CA ALA A 211 7.40 -21.55 -46.69
C ALA A 211 7.04 -20.15 -47.22
N GLU A 212 7.42 -19.85 -48.45
CA GLU A 212 7.12 -18.54 -49.08
C GLU A 212 5.60 -18.37 -49.29
N LYS A 213 4.92 -19.48 -49.69
CA LYS A 213 3.47 -19.49 -49.81
C LYS A 213 2.79 -19.20 -48.47
N VAL A 214 3.28 -19.79 -47.37
CA VAL A 214 2.74 -19.51 -46.01
C VAL A 214 2.97 -18.07 -45.61
N MET A 215 4.17 -17.53 -45.79
CA MET A 215 4.50 -16.14 -45.45
C MET A 215 3.69 -15.14 -46.26
N SER A 216 3.50 -15.41 -47.57
CA SER A 216 2.63 -14.57 -48.42
C SER A 216 1.18 -14.58 -47.97
N ALA A 217 0.65 -15.76 -47.61
CA ALA A 217 -0.70 -15.90 -47.12
C ALA A 217 -0.91 -15.13 -45.77
N LEU A 218 0.07 -15.21 -44.87
CA LEU A 218 0.03 -14.44 -43.61
C LEU A 218 0.11 -12.92 -43.84
N LYS A 219 0.90 -12.50 -44.83
CA LYS A 219 0.94 -11.10 -45.24
C LYS A 219 -0.40 -10.60 -45.75
N ASP A 220 -1.03 -11.36 -46.66
CA ASP A 220 -2.35 -11.01 -47.23
C ASP A 220 -3.40 -10.91 -46.13
N ILE A 221 -3.32 -11.77 -45.10
CA ILE A 221 -4.21 -11.78 -43.95
C ILE A 221 -3.99 -10.49 -43.10
N ALA A 222 -2.73 -10.11 -42.83
CA ALA A 222 -2.42 -8.89 -42.11
C ALA A 222 -2.92 -7.64 -42.86
N ASP A 223 -2.67 -7.59 -44.17
CA ASP A 223 -3.06 -6.47 -45.03
C ASP A 223 -4.60 -6.34 -45.20
N SER A 224 -5.33 -7.44 -44.98
CA SER A 224 -6.79 -7.47 -45.08
C SER A 224 -7.54 -6.87 -43.88
N ASP A 225 -6.84 -6.49 -42.82
CA ASP A 225 -7.44 -5.94 -41.59
C ASP A 225 -6.91 -4.55 -41.29
N GLU A 226 -7.76 -3.54 -41.43
CA GLU A 226 -7.40 -2.13 -41.27
C GLU A 226 -6.97 -1.78 -39.82
N ARG A 227 -7.28 -2.62 -38.84
CA ARG A 227 -6.88 -2.44 -37.44
C ARG A 227 -5.45 -2.86 -37.18
N VAL A 228 -4.84 -3.61 -38.11
CA VAL A 228 -3.43 -3.97 -38.06
C VAL A 228 -2.60 -2.74 -38.45
N LEU A 229 -1.73 -2.33 -37.52
CA LEU A 229 -0.86 -1.18 -37.72
C LEU A 229 0.26 -1.53 -38.72
N LYS A 230 0.61 -0.55 -39.55
CA LYS A 230 1.71 -0.67 -40.52
C LYS A 230 3.07 -0.29 -39.93
N ASP A 231 3.07 0.40 -38.81
CA ASP A 231 4.26 0.78 -38.05
C ASP A 231 3.96 0.52 -36.55
N PRO A 232 4.68 -0.44 -35.91
CA PRO A 232 5.67 -1.35 -36.50
C PRO A 232 5.06 -2.35 -37.49
N GLU A 233 5.83 -2.70 -38.52
CA GLU A 233 5.40 -3.67 -39.55
C GLU A 233 5.03 -5.02 -38.95
N PRO A 234 4.01 -5.72 -39.50
CA PRO A 234 3.75 -7.12 -39.18
C PRO A 234 4.99 -7.99 -39.42
N PHE A 235 5.21 -8.92 -38.51
CA PHE A 235 6.34 -9.83 -38.56
C PHE A 235 5.87 -11.25 -38.80
N TYR A 236 6.46 -11.94 -39.80
CA TYR A 236 6.21 -13.33 -40.10
C TYR A 236 7.54 -14.04 -40.44
N ALA A 237 7.76 -15.17 -39.80
CA ALA A 237 8.96 -15.98 -40.03
C ALA A 237 8.72 -17.43 -39.64
N LEU A 238 9.44 -18.34 -40.28
CA LEU A 238 9.56 -19.74 -39.82
C LEU A 238 10.31 -19.71 -38.49
N SER A 239 9.67 -20.21 -37.43
CA SER A 239 10.20 -20.10 -36.06
C SER A 239 10.71 -21.42 -35.47
N ALA A 240 10.18 -22.55 -35.92
CA ALA A 240 10.62 -23.86 -35.44
C ALA A 240 10.25 -25.00 -36.39
N LEU A 241 11.09 -26.03 -36.40
CA LEU A 241 10.81 -27.34 -36.98
C LEU A 241 10.47 -28.26 -35.80
N ALA A 242 9.19 -28.54 -35.61
CA ALA A 242 8.69 -29.36 -34.51
C ALA A 242 8.52 -30.83 -34.96
N ASP A 243 8.20 -31.72 -34.02
CA ASP A 243 8.14 -33.18 -34.28
C ASP A 243 7.20 -33.56 -35.43
N SER A 244 6.11 -32.86 -35.62
CA SER A 244 5.11 -33.16 -36.66
C SER A 244 4.65 -31.91 -37.43
N SER A 245 5.32 -30.78 -37.29
CA SER A 245 4.89 -29.50 -37.89
C SER A 245 6.07 -28.58 -38.16
N VAL A 246 5.86 -27.66 -39.10
CA VAL A 246 6.69 -26.49 -39.31
C VAL A 246 5.92 -25.30 -38.73
N ASN A 247 6.51 -24.61 -37.76
CA ASN A 247 5.85 -23.50 -37.04
C ASN A 247 6.32 -22.18 -37.59
N PHE A 248 5.35 -21.30 -37.84
CA PHE A 248 5.57 -19.91 -38.22
C PHE A 248 5.12 -19.01 -37.10
N THR A 249 5.92 -18.01 -36.78
CA THR A 249 5.52 -16.90 -35.91
C THR A 249 4.93 -15.80 -36.78
N PHE A 250 3.71 -15.38 -36.40
CA PHE A 250 3.04 -14.24 -37.04
C PHE A 250 2.66 -13.24 -35.93
N ARG A 251 3.13 -12.00 -36.06
CA ARG A 251 2.96 -10.95 -35.06
C ARG A 251 2.44 -9.69 -35.74
N VAL A 252 1.40 -9.12 -35.15
CA VAL A 252 0.81 -7.85 -35.62
C VAL A 252 0.64 -6.89 -34.46
N TRP A 253 0.75 -5.60 -34.74
CA TRP A 253 0.49 -4.55 -33.77
C TRP A 253 -0.91 -3.97 -34.02
N VAL A 254 -1.65 -3.72 -32.94
CA VAL A 254 -3.00 -3.18 -32.97
C VAL A 254 -3.18 -2.16 -31.85
N LYS A 255 -4.25 -1.37 -31.89
CA LYS A 255 -4.64 -0.59 -30.73
C LYS A 255 -5.03 -1.54 -29.59
N ASP A 256 -4.76 -1.13 -28.35
CA ASP A 256 -5.07 -1.92 -27.16
C ASP A 256 -6.57 -2.30 -27.06
N THR A 257 -7.48 -1.43 -27.53
CA THR A 257 -8.92 -1.65 -27.60
C THR A 257 -9.33 -2.77 -28.54
N ASP A 258 -8.55 -2.99 -29.62
CA ASP A 258 -8.91 -3.90 -30.70
C ASP A 258 -8.23 -5.29 -30.55
N TYR A 259 -7.45 -5.46 -29.48
CA TYR A 259 -6.61 -6.64 -29.27
C TYR A 259 -7.36 -7.97 -29.38
N TRP A 260 -8.45 -8.13 -28.65
CA TRP A 260 -9.18 -9.38 -28.62
C TRP A 260 -9.99 -9.63 -29.89
N ASP A 261 -10.59 -8.59 -30.45
CA ASP A 261 -11.35 -8.69 -31.69
C ASP A 261 -10.44 -9.09 -32.86
N VAL A 262 -9.28 -8.46 -32.97
CA VAL A 262 -8.28 -8.83 -33.99
C VAL A 262 -7.71 -10.21 -33.74
N PHE A 263 -7.43 -10.58 -32.48
CA PHE A 263 -6.93 -11.92 -32.14
C PHE A 263 -7.87 -13.02 -32.64
N PHE A 264 -9.15 -12.93 -32.35
CA PHE A 264 -10.11 -13.94 -32.77
C PHE A 264 -10.39 -13.91 -34.27
N GLU A 265 -10.46 -12.73 -34.85
CA GLU A 265 -10.73 -12.58 -36.28
C GLU A 265 -9.57 -13.07 -37.14
N LEU A 266 -8.33 -12.74 -36.79
CA LEU A 266 -7.17 -13.23 -37.54
C LEU A 266 -6.99 -14.74 -37.40
N ASN A 267 -7.28 -15.34 -36.23
CA ASN A 267 -7.30 -16.81 -36.11
C ASN A 267 -8.30 -17.45 -37.11
N LYS A 268 -9.49 -16.87 -37.21
CA LYS A 268 -10.49 -17.32 -38.17
C LYS A 268 -10.02 -17.15 -39.63
N LYS A 269 -9.48 -15.98 -39.96
CA LYS A 269 -8.95 -15.67 -41.27
C LYS A 269 -7.79 -16.59 -41.66
N ILE A 270 -6.89 -16.94 -40.74
CA ILE A 270 -5.82 -17.89 -40.95
C ILE A 270 -6.40 -19.26 -41.34
N TYR A 271 -7.36 -19.75 -40.55
CA TYR A 271 -7.99 -21.06 -40.82
C TYR A 271 -8.69 -21.09 -42.20
N GLU A 272 -9.49 -20.07 -42.53
CA GLU A 272 -10.23 -20.01 -43.79
C GLU A 272 -9.29 -19.82 -45.02
N ASN A 273 -8.31 -18.94 -44.89
CA ASN A 273 -7.39 -18.65 -45.97
C ASN A 273 -6.49 -19.86 -46.31
N PHE A 274 -5.93 -20.51 -45.30
CA PHE A 274 -5.09 -21.68 -45.46
C PHE A 274 -5.84 -22.83 -46.13
N ASN A 275 -7.08 -23.13 -45.67
CA ASN A 275 -7.92 -24.12 -46.33
C ASN A 275 -8.22 -23.76 -47.79
N ARG A 276 -8.48 -22.50 -48.11
CA ARG A 276 -8.73 -22.04 -49.48
C ARG A 276 -7.51 -22.17 -50.36
N GLN A 277 -6.31 -21.95 -49.84
CA GLN A 277 -5.05 -22.04 -50.56
C GLN A 277 -4.45 -23.45 -50.56
N GLY A 278 -5.09 -24.44 -49.92
CA GLY A 278 -4.59 -25.80 -49.81
C GLY A 278 -3.36 -25.96 -48.95
N ILE A 279 -3.11 -25.00 -48.02
CA ILE A 279 -2.11 -25.09 -46.97
C ILE A 279 -2.69 -25.98 -45.87
N LYS A 280 -2.03 -27.12 -45.62
CA LYS A 280 -2.53 -28.13 -44.69
C LYS A 280 -2.05 -27.89 -43.28
N PHE A 281 -2.98 -28.00 -42.32
CA PHE A 281 -2.64 -28.06 -40.91
C PHE A 281 -2.07 -29.44 -40.53
N PRO A 282 -1.07 -29.52 -39.67
CA PRO A 282 -0.38 -30.76 -39.35
C PRO A 282 -1.25 -31.66 -38.47
N PHE A 283 -1.14 -32.96 -38.72
CA PHE A 283 -1.60 -33.99 -37.79
C PHE A 283 -0.39 -34.65 -37.13
N PRO A 284 -0.54 -35.23 -35.93
CA PRO A 284 0.53 -36.04 -35.35
C PRO A 284 1.00 -37.13 -36.33
N GLN A 285 2.30 -37.19 -36.59
CA GLN A 285 2.92 -38.18 -37.49
C GLN A 285 3.54 -39.29 -36.66
N LEU A 286 3.30 -40.54 -37.04
CA LEU A 286 3.93 -41.70 -36.45
C LEU A 286 4.62 -42.52 -37.58
N GLN A 287 5.92 -42.68 -37.51
CA GLN A 287 6.66 -43.52 -38.44
C GLN A 287 6.84 -44.92 -37.83
N ILE A 288 6.26 -45.93 -38.46
CA ILE A 288 6.36 -47.31 -38.01
C ILE A 288 7.45 -47.98 -38.85
N HIS A 289 8.51 -48.42 -38.21
CA HIS A 289 9.52 -49.28 -38.84
C HIS A 289 9.07 -50.75 -38.68
N GLN A 290 8.84 -51.43 -39.79
CA GLN A 290 8.56 -52.91 -39.85
C GLN A 290 9.83 -53.72 -39.97
#